data_f24a726955ddef11a2169d5bc6318c17
#
_entry.id   f24a726955ddef11a2169d5bc6318c17
#
_cell.length_a   1.000
_cell.length_b   1.000
_cell.length_c   1.000
_cell.angle_alpha   90.00
_cell.angle_beta   90.00
_cell.angle_gamma   90.00
#
_symmetry.space_group_name_H-M   'P 1'
#
loop_
_entity.id
_entity.type
_entity.pdbx_description
1 polymer ?
#
loop_
_entity_poly.entity_id
_entity_poly.type
_entity_poly.pdbx_seq_one_letter_code
_entity_poly.pdbx_strand_id
1 'polypeptide(L)'
;MPQGAHVLDLGCGSGALLEKLMREKGCSGYGIEIDDANVLACVQRGVSVLQLNLLHGLSAFADQSFDVVLQIYTLQHLRNAETMLRETARVGRMGIIAFPNFAHWPNRLSVLRGRMPVTRRLPYQWYDTPNIRVGTYKDFEVLAHKNGLRVLDAFGLHEGRTVRWLPNARAGTAVFKISR
;
A
#
# COMPACT_ATOMS: atom_id res chain seq x y z
N MET A 1 7.11 -11.30 4.89
CA MET A 1 7.85 -10.39 5.79
C MET A 1 8.96 -11.20 6.44
N PRO A 2 10.25 -10.84 6.27
CA PRO A 2 11.36 -11.48 6.96
C PRO A 2 11.30 -11.24 8.47
N GLN A 3 11.88 -12.17 9.26
CA GLN A 3 12.02 -12.02 10.71
C GLN A 3 13.06 -10.93 11.01
N GLY A 4 12.80 -10.07 11.99
CA GLY A 4 13.73 -9.01 12.41
C GLY A 4 13.95 -7.89 11.40
N ALA A 5 13.14 -7.80 10.34
CA ALA A 5 13.31 -6.80 9.29
C ALA A 5 13.19 -5.36 9.81
N HIS A 6 14.01 -4.46 9.25
CA HIS A 6 13.85 -3.02 9.42
C HIS A 6 12.84 -2.49 8.41
N VAL A 7 11.72 -1.94 8.91
CA VAL A 7 10.51 -1.63 8.12
C VAL A 7 10.23 -0.13 8.11
N LEU A 8 9.88 0.41 6.93
CA LEU A 8 9.27 1.73 6.79
C LEU A 8 7.82 1.55 6.30
N ASP A 9 6.85 2.05 7.04
CA ASP A 9 5.43 1.97 6.67
C ASP A 9 4.91 3.34 6.25
N LEU A 10 4.64 3.50 4.96
CA LEU A 10 4.21 4.77 4.34
C LEU A 10 2.69 4.93 4.45
N GLY A 11 2.25 5.92 5.22
CA GLY A 11 0.84 6.10 5.58
C GLY A 11 0.40 5.01 6.55
N CYS A 12 1.12 4.90 7.68
CA CYS A 12 0.94 3.81 8.63
C CYS A 12 -0.39 3.87 9.41
N GLY A 13 -1.18 4.95 9.26
CA GLY A 13 -2.40 5.17 10.02
C GLY A 13 -2.12 5.11 11.52
N SER A 14 -2.94 4.39 12.26
CA SER A 14 -2.77 4.24 13.72
C SER A 14 -1.57 3.37 14.16
N GLY A 15 -0.71 2.91 13.23
CA GLY A 15 0.46 2.07 13.54
C GLY A 15 0.16 0.61 13.86
N ALA A 16 -1.10 0.16 13.77
CA ALA A 16 -1.50 -1.18 14.18
C ALA A 16 -0.79 -2.32 13.42
N LEU A 17 -0.49 -2.12 12.12
CA LEU A 17 0.25 -3.10 11.33
C LEU A 17 1.70 -3.19 11.79
N LEU A 18 2.36 -2.05 11.99
CA LEU A 18 3.75 -2.01 12.42
C LEU A 18 3.92 -2.58 13.83
N GLU A 19 3.03 -2.22 14.78
CA GLU A 19 2.96 -2.82 16.11
C GLU A 19 2.87 -4.36 16.03
N LYS A 20 1.98 -4.87 15.19
CA LYS A 20 1.82 -6.31 14.98
C LYS A 20 3.10 -6.95 14.44
N LEU A 21 3.76 -6.32 13.46
CA LEU A 21 5.02 -6.82 12.90
C LEU A 21 6.15 -6.81 13.93
N MET A 22 6.24 -5.78 14.76
CA MET A 22 7.21 -5.71 15.87
C MET A 22 6.99 -6.85 16.86
N ARG A 23 5.74 -7.07 17.28
CA ARG A 23 5.40 -8.12 18.27
C ARG A 23 5.57 -9.54 17.71
N GLU A 24 5.10 -9.81 16.48
CA GLU A 24 5.02 -11.17 15.94
C GLU A 24 6.25 -11.58 15.13
N LYS A 25 6.99 -10.61 14.59
CA LYS A 25 8.15 -10.84 13.72
C LYS A 25 9.44 -10.23 14.22
N GLY A 26 9.42 -9.56 15.39
CA GLY A 26 10.61 -8.87 15.91
C GLY A 26 11.11 -7.76 15.00
N CYS A 27 10.26 -7.23 14.12
CA CYS A 27 10.61 -6.13 13.21
C CYS A 27 10.91 -4.87 14.01
N SER A 28 11.74 -3.99 13.44
CA SER A 28 11.96 -2.63 13.91
C SER A 28 11.62 -1.64 12.79
N GLY A 29 11.55 -0.36 13.08
CA GLY A 29 11.38 0.65 12.04
C GLY A 29 10.44 1.79 12.41
N TYR A 30 9.93 2.48 11.39
CA TYR A 30 9.18 3.71 11.52
C TYR A 30 7.90 3.68 10.68
N GLY A 31 6.86 4.35 11.18
CA GLY A 31 5.73 4.78 10.37
C GLY A 31 5.93 6.18 9.83
N ILE A 32 5.37 6.49 8.68
CA ILE A 32 5.14 7.87 8.20
C ILE A 32 3.64 8.10 8.15
N GLU A 33 3.20 9.17 8.79
CA GLU A 33 1.80 9.56 8.83
C GLU A 33 1.68 11.09 8.82
N ILE A 34 0.58 11.62 8.32
CA ILE A 34 0.34 13.07 8.27
C ILE A 34 -0.75 13.52 9.25
N ASP A 35 -1.69 12.66 9.57
CA ASP A 35 -2.83 12.94 10.43
C ASP A 35 -2.44 12.91 11.92
N ASP A 36 -2.73 14.00 12.64
CA ASP A 36 -2.36 14.18 14.05
C ASP A 36 -2.93 13.08 14.95
N ALA A 37 -4.18 12.68 14.73
CA ALA A 37 -4.85 11.68 15.56
C ALA A 37 -4.20 10.28 15.35
N ASN A 38 -3.82 9.96 14.13
CA ASN A 38 -3.09 8.73 13.82
C ASN A 38 -1.66 8.75 14.38
N VAL A 39 -0.96 9.87 14.31
CA VAL A 39 0.37 10.03 14.92
C VAL A 39 0.28 9.79 16.43
N LEU A 40 -0.70 10.40 17.11
CA LEU A 40 -0.93 10.18 18.53
C LEU A 40 -1.23 8.70 18.84
N ALA A 41 -2.06 8.05 18.01
CA ALA A 41 -2.36 6.62 18.16
C ALA A 41 -1.11 5.73 17.99
N CYS A 42 -0.18 6.06 17.08
CA CYS A 42 1.11 5.37 16.95
C CYS A 42 1.93 5.49 18.25
N VAL A 43 2.06 6.70 18.77
CA VAL A 43 2.83 6.94 20.01
C VAL A 43 2.23 6.15 21.19
N GLN A 44 0.90 6.14 21.33
CA GLN A 44 0.21 5.34 22.36
C GLN A 44 0.43 3.84 22.24
N ARG A 45 0.69 3.33 21.01
CA ARG A 45 1.05 1.92 20.75
C ARG A 45 2.54 1.62 20.92
N GLY A 46 3.38 2.63 21.21
CA GLY A 46 4.82 2.46 21.25
C GLY A 46 5.46 2.30 19.85
N VAL A 47 4.78 2.72 18.80
CA VAL A 47 5.29 2.71 17.43
C VAL A 47 5.99 4.02 17.12
N SER A 48 7.26 3.94 16.70
CA SER A 48 7.99 5.11 16.21
C SER A 48 7.35 5.64 14.93
N VAL A 49 7.01 6.92 14.89
CA VAL A 49 6.34 7.56 13.76
C VAL A 49 6.98 8.91 13.45
N LEU A 50 7.11 9.21 12.16
CA LEU A 50 7.53 10.51 11.65
C LEU A 50 6.32 11.18 11.02
N GLN A 51 5.99 12.38 11.50
CA GLN A 51 4.91 13.17 10.92
C GLN A 51 5.41 13.90 9.67
N LEU A 52 5.21 13.29 8.51
CA LEU A 52 5.70 13.78 7.23
C LEU A 52 4.63 13.66 6.15
N ASN A 53 4.64 14.62 5.22
CA ASN A 53 3.82 14.55 4.02
C ASN A 53 4.56 13.79 2.91
N LEU A 54 4.04 12.64 2.49
CA LEU A 54 4.60 11.81 1.43
C LEU A 54 4.69 12.52 0.06
N LEU A 55 3.99 13.65 -0.14
CA LEU A 55 4.13 14.45 -1.36
C LEU A 55 5.52 15.05 -1.53
N HIS A 56 6.27 15.23 -0.43
CA HIS A 56 7.65 15.72 -0.46
C HIS A 56 8.69 14.62 -0.76
N GLY A 57 8.22 13.36 -0.96
CA GLY A 57 9.09 12.22 -1.24
C GLY A 57 9.78 11.66 0.00
N LEU A 58 10.77 10.81 -0.24
CA LEU A 58 11.54 10.10 0.79
C LEU A 58 13.02 10.51 0.81
N SER A 59 13.34 11.74 0.38
CA SER A 59 14.73 12.23 0.26
C SER A 59 15.52 12.22 1.57
N ALA A 60 14.84 12.23 2.71
CA ALA A 60 15.46 12.11 4.03
C ALA A 60 16.04 10.71 4.31
N PHE A 61 15.67 9.69 3.52
CA PHE A 61 16.12 8.32 3.69
C PHE A 61 17.14 7.93 2.62
N ALA A 62 18.23 7.30 3.05
CA ALA A 62 19.25 6.78 2.15
C ALA A 62 18.75 5.58 1.33
N ASP A 63 19.41 5.31 0.21
CA ASP A 63 19.13 4.13 -0.62
C ASP A 63 19.30 2.85 0.21
N GLN A 64 18.34 1.92 0.04
CA GLN A 64 18.34 0.60 0.70
C GLN A 64 18.51 0.65 2.23
N SER A 65 18.09 1.74 2.87
CA SER A 65 18.16 1.91 4.34
C SER A 65 17.14 1.05 5.10
N PHE A 66 16.16 0.50 4.42
CA PHE A 66 15.17 -0.43 5.00
C PHE A 66 15.15 -1.77 4.26
N ASP A 67 14.91 -2.85 5.00
CA ASP A 67 14.72 -4.16 4.39
C ASP A 67 13.39 -4.24 3.64
N VAL A 68 12.35 -3.60 4.21
CA VAL A 68 11.01 -3.59 3.62
C VAL A 68 10.38 -2.20 3.75
N VAL A 69 9.82 -1.71 2.65
CA VAL A 69 8.95 -0.52 2.64
C VAL A 69 7.52 -0.95 2.34
N LEU A 70 6.59 -0.56 3.18
CA LEU A 70 5.17 -0.87 3.04
C LEU A 70 4.40 0.32 2.47
N GLN A 71 3.46 0.05 1.59
CA GLN A 71 2.41 0.96 1.12
C GLN A 71 1.07 0.21 1.16
N ILE A 72 0.42 0.20 2.32
CA ILE A 72 -0.82 -0.55 2.52
C ILE A 72 -2.00 0.41 2.48
N TYR A 73 -2.73 0.40 1.37
CA TYR A 73 -3.85 1.34 1.11
C TYR A 73 -3.43 2.83 1.12
N THR A 74 -2.19 3.12 0.71
CA THR A 74 -1.63 4.47 0.66
C THR A 74 -1.54 5.00 -0.77
N LEU A 75 -1.14 4.13 -1.71
CA LEU A 75 -0.83 4.51 -3.09
C LEU A 75 -1.98 5.25 -3.79
N GLN A 76 -3.22 4.87 -3.53
CA GLN A 76 -4.41 5.47 -4.16
C GLN A 76 -4.70 6.90 -3.69
N HIS A 77 -4.09 7.35 -2.59
CA HIS A 77 -4.22 8.71 -2.07
C HIS A 77 -3.12 9.66 -2.58
N LEU A 78 -2.10 9.13 -3.27
CA LEU A 78 -0.95 9.91 -3.69
C LEU A 78 -1.12 10.50 -5.08
N ARG A 79 -0.88 11.81 -5.22
CA ARG A 79 -0.88 12.49 -6.53
C ARG A 79 0.27 12.02 -7.42
N ASN A 80 1.43 11.73 -6.85
CA ASN A 80 2.67 11.32 -7.51
C ASN A 80 2.99 9.83 -7.27
N ALA A 81 2.00 8.95 -7.47
CA ALA A 81 2.12 7.51 -7.20
C ALA A 81 3.34 6.87 -7.90
N GLU A 82 3.64 7.25 -9.15
CA GLU A 82 4.79 6.73 -9.91
C GLU A 82 6.13 7.09 -9.26
N THR A 83 6.30 8.35 -8.84
CA THR A 83 7.50 8.79 -8.13
C THR A 83 7.63 8.05 -6.79
N MET A 84 6.53 7.89 -6.06
CA MET A 84 6.54 7.18 -4.78
C MET A 84 6.88 5.70 -4.92
N LEU A 85 6.48 5.05 -6.02
CA LEU A 85 6.91 3.67 -6.31
C LEU A 85 8.42 3.58 -6.53
N ARG A 86 9.01 4.50 -7.28
CA ARG A 86 10.48 4.58 -7.46
C ARG A 86 11.19 4.81 -6.14
N GLU A 87 10.70 5.75 -5.32
CA GLU A 87 11.24 6.03 -3.99
C GLU A 87 11.14 4.82 -3.05
N THR A 88 10.00 4.10 -3.08
CA THR A 88 9.83 2.85 -2.32
C THR A 88 10.91 1.83 -2.69
N ALA A 89 11.19 1.66 -3.98
CA ALA A 89 12.22 0.72 -4.46
C ALA A 89 13.65 1.27 -4.29
N ARG A 90 13.83 2.59 -4.11
CA ARG A 90 15.12 3.20 -3.79
C ARG A 90 15.47 2.99 -2.32
N VAL A 91 14.54 3.33 -1.43
CA VAL A 91 14.76 3.36 0.01
C VAL A 91 14.71 1.94 0.61
N GLY A 92 13.88 1.06 0.05
CA GLY A 92 13.73 -0.32 0.49
C GLY A 92 14.42 -1.33 -0.41
N ARG A 93 15.00 -2.38 0.17
CA ARG A 93 15.44 -3.56 -0.59
C ARG A 93 14.26 -4.28 -1.23
N MET A 94 13.09 -4.15 -0.62
CA MET A 94 11.84 -4.71 -1.08
C MET A 94 10.68 -3.79 -0.73
N GLY A 95 9.76 -3.55 -1.68
CA GLY A 95 8.50 -2.88 -1.45
C GLY A 95 7.34 -3.88 -1.37
N ILE A 96 6.40 -3.66 -0.46
CA ILE A 96 5.11 -4.38 -0.42
C ILE A 96 4.00 -3.35 -0.57
N ILE A 97 3.27 -3.45 -1.66
CA ILE A 97 2.20 -2.52 -2.02
C ILE A 97 0.87 -3.24 -2.02
N ALA A 98 -0.13 -2.69 -1.33
CA ALA A 98 -1.49 -3.20 -1.36
C ALA A 98 -2.48 -2.05 -1.62
N PHE A 99 -3.44 -2.26 -2.51
CA PHE A 99 -4.45 -1.27 -2.86
C PHE A 99 -5.77 -1.94 -3.29
N PRO A 100 -6.92 -1.23 -3.23
CA PRO A 100 -8.20 -1.74 -3.70
C PRO A 100 -8.13 -2.04 -5.20
N ASN A 101 -8.45 -3.27 -5.59
CA ASN A 101 -8.49 -3.67 -7.00
C ASN A 101 -9.83 -3.26 -7.63
N PHE A 102 -9.81 -2.20 -8.43
CA PHE A 102 -11.01 -1.70 -9.11
C PHE A 102 -11.60 -2.71 -10.11
N ALA A 103 -10.77 -3.60 -10.67
CA ALA A 103 -11.21 -4.64 -11.61
C ALA A 103 -11.88 -5.86 -10.96
N HIS A 104 -12.08 -5.87 -9.64
CA HIS A 104 -12.84 -6.91 -8.95
C HIS A 104 -14.24 -7.04 -9.56
N TRP A 105 -14.72 -8.27 -9.78
CA TRP A 105 -15.93 -8.53 -10.57
C TRP A 105 -17.19 -7.76 -10.11
N PRO A 106 -17.46 -7.54 -8.79
CA PRO A 106 -18.61 -6.75 -8.38
C PRO A 106 -18.52 -5.29 -8.84
N ASN A 107 -17.30 -4.72 -8.85
CA ASN A 107 -17.07 -3.36 -9.33
C ASN A 107 -17.36 -3.26 -10.82
N ARG A 108 -16.90 -4.25 -11.61
CA ARG A 108 -17.22 -4.32 -13.06
C ARG A 108 -18.71 -4.36 -13.31
N LEU A 109 -19.44 -5.16 -12.54
CA LEU A 109 -20.89 -5.27 -12.66
C LEU A 109 -21.59 -3.94 -12.32
N SER A 110 -21.10 -3.19 -11.33
CA SER A 110 -21.63 -1.87 -11.01
C SER A 110 -21.41 -0.89 -12.17
N VAL A 111 -20.21 -0.86 -12.75
CA VAL A 111 -19.89 0.01 -13.91
C VAL A 111 -20.72 -0.37 -15.13
N LEU A 112 -20.91 -1.66 -15.42
CA LEU A 112 -21.78 -2.13 -16.51
C LEU A 112 -23.24 -1.71 -16.32
N ARG A 113 -23.69 -1.50 -15.08
CA ARG A 113 -25.02 -0.95 -14.75
C ARG A 113 -25.05 0.59 -14.75
N GLY A 114 -23.98 1.26 -15.21
CA GLY A 114 -23.88 2.72 -15.25
C GLY A 114 -23.66 3.36 -13.87
N ARG A 115 -23.15 2.66 -12.87
CA ARG A 115 -22.94 3.17 -11.50
C ARG A 115 -21.50 2.97 -11.06
N MET A 116 -20.96 3.96 -10.33
CA MET A 116 -19.67 3.78 -9.63
C MET A 116 -19.83 2.76 -8.50
N PRO A 117 -18.84 1.87 -8.33
CA PRO A 117 -18.93 0.85 -7.29
C PRO A 117 -18.78 1.46 -5.89
N VAL A 118 -19.69 1.09 -5.01
CA VAL A 118 -19.58 1.29 -3.56
C VAL A 118 -19.56 -0.08 -2.91
N THR A 119 -18.42 -0.47 -2.35
CA THR A 119 -18.18 -1.80 -1.81
C THR A 119 -17.41 -1.71 -0.50
N ARG A 120 -17.27 -2.83 0.22
CA ARG A 120 -16.47 -2.86 1.46
C ARG A 120 -15.03 -2.36 1.30
N ARG A 121 -14.44 -2.47 0.09
CA ARG A 121 -13.08 -2.02 -0.23
C ARG A 121 -13.03 -0.63 -0.85
N LEU A 122 -14.15 -0.16 -1.35
CA LEU A 122 -14.37 1.18 -1.89
C LEU A 122 -15.63 1.75 -1.22
N PRO A 123 -15.56 2.11 0.08
CA PRO A 123 -16.76 2.40 0.88
C PRO A 123 -17.36 3.78 0.62
N TYR A 124 -16.66 4.63 -0.11
CA TYR A 124 -17.05 6.02 -0.36
C TYR A 124 -17.86 6.18 -1.64
N GLN A 125 -18.67 7.21 -1.70
CA GLN A 125 -19.28 7.65 -2.94
C GLN A 125 -18.21 8.30 -3.85
N TRP A 126 -18.50 8.41 -5.14
CA TRP A 126 -17.55 8.97 -6.10
C TRP A 126 -17.19 10.43 -5.83
N TYR A 127 -18.05 11.19 -5.13
CA TYR A 127 -17.89 12.60 -4.82
C TYR A 127 -17.25 12.90 -3.45
N ASP A 128 -17.14 11.93 -2.55
CA ASP A 128 -16.57 12.11 -1.19
C ASP A 128 -15.37 11.18 -0.91
N THR A 129 -14.92 10.45 -1.91
CA THR A 129 -13.81 9.50 -1.76
C THR A 129 -12.47 10.21 -1.58
N PRO A 130 -11.64 9.80 -0.60
CA PRO A 130 -10.25 10.25 -0.51
C PRO A 130 -9.36 9.59 -1.57
N ASN A 131 -9.85 8.58 -2.29
CA ASN A 131 -9.09 7.90 -3.34
C ASN A 131 -9.03 8.76 -4.59
N ILE A 132 -7.88 9.34 -4.88
CA ILE A 132 -7.65 10.15 -6.10
C ILE A 132 -7.13 9.29 -7.26
N ARG A 133 -6.80 8.03 -7.02
CA ARG A 133 -6.38 7.05 -8.01
C ARG A 133 -7.22 5.79 -7.88
N VAL A 134 -7.60 5.24 -9.02
CA VAL A 134 -8.18 3.90 -9.11
C VAL A 134 -7.23 3.04 -9.94
N GLY A 135 -6.89 1.88 -9.41
CA GLY A 135 -5.96 0.96 -10.06
C GLY A 135 -6.55 -0.44 -10.16
N THR A 136 -6.11 -1.17 -11.16
CA THR A 136 -6.39 -2.59 -11.27
C THR A 136 -5.11 -3.39 -11.03
N TYR A 137 -5.26 -4.67 -10.73
CA TYR A 137 -4.12 -5.57 -10.59
C TYR A 137 -3.22 -5.53 -11.85
N LYS A 138 -3.82 -5.61 -13.04
CA LYS A 138 -3.08 -5.57 -14.31
C LYS A 138 -2.41 -4.23 -14.60
N ASP A 139 -3.08 -3.13 -14.31
CA ASP A 139 -2.50 -1.80 -14.54
C ASP A 139 -1.27 -1.57 -13.65
N PHE A 140 -1.28 -2.10 -12.44
CA PHE A 140 -0.13 -2.01 -11.56
C PHE A 140 1.08 -2.82 -12.08
N GLU A 141 0.85 -4.01 -12.65
CA GLU A 141 1.92 -4.78 -13.32
C GLU A 141 2.58 -3.95 -14.42
N VAL A 142 1.77 -3.31 -15.28
CA VAL A 142 2.26 -2.42 -16.34
C VAL A 142 3.04 -1.25 -15.75
N LEU A 143 2.49 -0.60 -14.71
CA LEU A 143 3.14 0.52 -14.05
C LEU A 143 4.48 0.14 -13.41
N ALA A 144 4.57 -1.00 -12.76
CA ALA A 144 5.80 -1.51 -12.16
C ALA A 144 6.87 -1.71 -13.24
N HIS A 145 6.53 -2.40 -14.34
CA HIS A 145 7.44 -2.61 -15.47
C HIS A 145 7.89 -1.29 -16.12
N LYS A 146 6.98 -0.36 -16.35
CA LYS A 146 7.29 0.97 -16.90
C LYS A 146 8.32 1.73 -16.06
N ASN A 147 8.31 1.52 -14.74
CA ASN A 147 9.24 2.13 -13.81
C ASN A 147 10.52 1.31 -13.56
N GLY A 148 10.76 0.27 -14.34
CA GLY A 148 11.94 -0.60 -14.21
C GLY A 148 11.95 -1.42 -12.92
N LEU A 149 10.77 -1.63 -12.31
CA LEU A 149 10.63 -2.40 -11.09
C LEU A 149 10.36 -3.88 -11.41
N ARG A 150 11.04 -4.76 -10.69
CA ARG A 150 10.83 -6.19 -10.76
C ARG A 150 9.73 -6.62 -9.78
N VAL A 151 8.71 -7.27 -10.29
CA VAL A 151 7.67 -7.91 -9.47
C VAL A 151 8.20 -9.26 -8.99
N LEU A 152 8.45 -9.39 -7.69
CA LEU A 152 8.97 -10.61 -7.07
C LEU A 152 7.87 -11.62 -6.75
N ASP A 153 6.69 -11.13 -6.36
CA ASP A 153 5.48 -11.93 -6.10
C ASP A 153 4.26 -11.01 -6.25
N ALA A 154 3.15 -11.58 -6.68
CA ALA A 154 1.91 -10.87 -6.82
C ALA A 154 0.71 -11.79 -6.56
N PHE A 155 -0.25 -11.32 -5.79
CA PHE A 155 -1.47 -12.05 -5.49
C PHE A 155 -2.61 -11.11 -5.13
N GLY A 156 -3.80 -11.62 -5.14
CA GLY A 156 -4.96 -10.92 -4.64
C GLY A 156 -5.35 -11.34 -3.22
N LEU A 157 -6.10 -10.49 -2.53
CA LEU A 157 -6.79 -10.85 -1.29
C LEU A 157 -8.29 -10.65 -1.45
N HIS A 158 -9.06 -11.65 -1.01
CA HIS A 158 -10.51 -11.58 -0.91
C HIS A 158 -10.94 -12.18 0.42
N GLU A 159 -11.59 -11.39 1.27
CA GLU A 159 -12.04 -11.79 2.62
C GLU A 159 -10.97 -12.51 3.46
N GLY A 160 -9.74 -11.97 3.45
CA GLY A 160 -8.61 -12.53 4.18
C GLY A 160 -7.94 -13.74 3.53
N ARG A 161 -8.46 -14.24 2.42
CA ARG A 161 -7.89 -15.38 1.68
C ARG A 161 -7.05 -14.93 0.50
N THR A 162 -5.94 -15.60 0.26
CA THR A 162 -5.10 -15.36 -0.92
C THR A 162 -5.76 -15.91 -2.19
N VAL A 163 -5.78 -15.08 -3.24
CA VAL A 163 -6.33 -15.39 -4.56
C VAL A 163 -5.22 -15.31 -5.59
N ARG A 164 -4.77 -16.45 -6.12
CA ARG A 164 -3.75 -16.51 -7.17
C ARG A 164 -4.33 -16.79 -8.56
N TRP A 165 -5.48 -17.45 -8.64
CA TRP A 165 -6.16 -17.69 -9.91
C TRP A 165 -7.11 -16.54 -10.25
N LEU A 166 -6.93 -15.94 -11.44
CA LEU A 166 -7.65 -14.75 -11.92
C LEU A 166 -7.73 -13.61 -10.88
N PRO A 167 -6.59 -13.19 -10.24
CA PRO A 167 -6.59 -12.24 -9.16
C PRO A 167 -7.21 -10.89 -9.56
N ASN A 168 -7.02 -10.46 -10.82
CA ASN A 168 -7.59 -9.22 -11.32
C ASN A 168 -9.14 -9.20 -11.29
N ALA A 169 -9.80 -10.35 -11.42
CA ALA A 169 -11.27 -10.44 -11.38
C ALA A 169 -11.79 -10.82 -9.99
N ARG A 170 -11.09 -11.72 -9.29
CA ARG A 170 -11.60 -12.38 -8.08
C ARG A 170 -11.13 -11.73 -6.77
N ALA A 171 -10.14 -10.85 -6.80
CA ALA A 171 -9.62 -10.23 -5.60
C ALA A 171 -10.11 -8.79 -5.44
N GLY A 172 -10.54 -8.44 -4.23
CA GLY A 172 -10.91 -7.08 -3.86
C GLY A 172 -9.71 -6.19 -3.54
N THR A 173 -8.56 -6.80 -3.19
CA THR A 173 -7.29 -6.11 -2.93
C THR A 173 -6.21 -6.74 -3.78
N ALA A 174 -5.41 -5.92 -4.45
CA ALA A 174 -4.19 -6.35 -5.13
C ALA A 174 -3.00 -6.19 -4.17
N VAL A 175 -2.09 -7.15 -4.15
CA VAL A 175 -0.86 -7.13 -3.34
C VAL A 175 0.33 -7.47 -4.23
N PHE A 176 1.33 -6.62 -4.18
CA PHE A 176 2.56 -6.76 -4.96
C PHE A 176 3.79 -6.67 -4.07
N LYS A 177 4.74 -7.53 -4.31
CA LYS A 177 6.08 -7.49 -3.77
C LYS A 177 7.02 -7.08 -4.89
N ILE A 178 7.71 -5.96 -4.72
CA ILE A 178 8.57 -5.38 -5.76
C ILE A 178 9.99 -5.18 -5.26
N SER A 179 10.92 -5.07 -6.18
CA SER A 179 12.28 -4.59 -5.96
C SER A 179 12.75 -3.76 -7.15
N ARG A 180 13.88 -3.12 -6.98
CA ARG A 180 14.59 -2.45 -8.06
C ARG A 180 15.25 -3.47 -8.98
#